data_4876cdc5e9f2ae13043e6a699219b17f
#
_entry.id   4876cdc5e9f2ae13043e6a699219b17f
#
_cell.length_a   1.000
_cell.length_b   1.000
_cell.length_c   1.000
_cell.angle_alpha   90.00
_cell.angle_beta   90.00
_cell.angle_gamma   90.00
#
_symmetry.space_group_name_H-M   'P 1'
#
loop_
_entity.id
_entity.type
_entity.pdbx_description
1 polymer ?
#
loop_
_entity_poly.entity_id
_entity_poly.type
_entity_poly.pdbx_seq_one_letter_code
_entity_poly.pdbx_strand_id
1 'polypeptide(L)'
;MRLPVKANPTKIVAGVAAVAIAGAAGALAITWQANTSRAAASEPAARPARVMTIAYHDTTRSLVMAGTVVPRIESTLGFRVSGKIVKRAVDVGSTVKAGQLIAELDPADYRLAVDNARAALASAESDYARAKADYERYMALRGSAAFMPQTLDTRQAAASTAHARVEQATSQLASAENNLAYTELHADADGVVTQVTAEVGQVMAQGQGVVRVARTDELEILVGVPEHRLSEARHASEASFELWSDPNHHYTAHLRELSPSADPATRTYPARFSVVEQPPFIGLGMTATLSFARPGHQHVAEVPLSAIFQRGTRPAVWVVDRASGTVTLRDVVVARWRDDTAAIASGVTDGEMIATAGVHKLEAGQKVRPLLPQEQASR
;
A
#
# COMPACT_ATOMS: atom_id res chain seq x y z
N MET A 1 -47.69 123.62 -16.86
CA MET A 1 -46.48 124.32 -16.31
C MET A 1 -46.01 123.57 -15.09
N ARG A 2 -44.89 122.84 -15.21
CA ARG A 2 -43.86 122.54 -14.26
C ARG A 2 -44.26 122.56 -12.75
N LEU A 3 -43.89 121.70 -11.88
CA LEU A 3 -42.75 120.86 -11.59
C LEU A 3 -43.06 119.94 -10.38
N PRO A 4 -42.13 119.06 -9.88
CA PRO A 4 -42.40 117.77 -9.41
C PRO A 4 -42.19 117.66 -7.87
N VAL A 5 -42.66 116.61 -7.26
CA VAL A 5 -42.28 116.22 -5.89
C VAL A 5 -41.59 114.87 -5.88
N LYS A 6 -40.36 114.91 -5.51
CA LYS A 6 -39.48 113.71 -5.23
C LYS A 6 -39.96 112.97 -4.00
N ALA A 7 -40.27 111.72 -4.15
CA ALA A 7 -40.39 110.73 -3.04
C ALA A 7 -39.03 110.01 -2.85
N ASN A 8 -38.45 109.98 -1.67
CA ASN A 8 -37.18 109.40 -1.29
C ASN A 8 -37.25 107.85 -1.22
N PRO A 9 -36.47 107.11 -2.00
CA PRO A 9 -36.54 105.70 -2.08
C PRO A 9 -35.84 104.93 -0.91
N THR A 10 -35.22 105.65 0.05
CA THR A 10 -34.29 105.08 1.03
C THR A 10 -34.99 104.38 2.22
N LYS A 11 -36.28 104.64 2.47
CA LYS A 11 -36.98 104.01 3.64
C LYS A 11 -37.71 102.71 3.31
N ILE A 12 -38.05 102.46 2.02
CA ILE A 12 -38.70 101.21 1.61
C ILE A 12 -37.67 100.04 1.46
N VAL A 13 -36.40 100.33 1.10
CA VAL A 13 -35.38 99.32 0.94
C VAL A 13 -34.91 98.79 2.26
N ALA A 14 -34.93 99.57 3.36
CA ALA A 14 -34.49 99.12 4.72
C ALA A 14 -35.47 98.10 5.34
N GLY A 15 -36.77 98.19 5.09
CA GLY A 15 -37.76 97.25 5.61
C GLY A 15 -37.73 95.87 4.92
N VAL A 16 -37.53 95.82 3.61
CA VAL A 16 -37.47 94.57 2.84
C VAL A 16 -36.15 93.88 3.11
N ALA A 17 -35.02 94.51 3.36
CA ALA A 17 -33.74 93.91 3.71
C ALA A 17 -33.76 93.24 5.12
N ALA A 18 -34.47 93.81 6.10
CA ALA A 18 -34.56 93.21 7.44
C ALA A 18 -35.42 91.96 7.49
N VAL A 19 -36.49 91.86 6.68
CA VAL A 19 -37.31 90.68 6.57
C VAL A 19 -36.61 89.53 5.81
N ALA A 20 -35.82 89.88 4.76
CA ALA A 20 -35.04 88.87 4.02
C ALA A 20 -33.89 88.30 4.85
N ILE A 21 -33.23 89.05 5.72
CA ILE A 21 -32.15 88.63 6.58
C ILE A 21 -32.68 87.73 7.72
N ALA A 22 -33.84 88.03 8.31
CA ALA A 22 -34.49 87.22 9.29
C ALA A 22 -35.00 85.85 8.73
N GLY A 23 -35.51 85.87 7.49
CA GLY A 23 -35.93 84.67 6.75
C GLY A 23 -34.75 83.75 6.39
N ALA A 24 -33.61 84.34 5.97
CA ALA A 24 -32.40 83.60 5.62
C ALA A 24 -31.75 83.00 6.85
N ALA A 25 -31.72 83.68 8.02
CA ALA A 25 -31.16 83.15 9.29
C ALA A 25 -32.04 81.98 9.86
N GLY A 26 -33.37 82.05 9.72
CA GLY A 26 -34.30 80.98 10.11
C GLY A 26 -34.16 79.76 9.22
N ALA A 27 -33.99 79.92 7.90
CA ALA A 27 -33.79 78.86 6.97
C ALA A 27 -32.40 78.15 7.17
N LEU A 28 -31.34 78.93 7.47
CA LEU A 28 -30.03 78.33 7.79
C LEU A 28 -30.07 77.61 9.13
N ALA A 29 -30.78 78.06 10.17
CA ALA A 29 -30.89 77.35 11.45
C ALA A 29 -31.69 76.07 11.32
N ILE A 30 -32.76 76.04 10.48
CA ILE A 30 -33.52 74.80 10.25
C ILE A 30 -32.72 73.80 9.42
N THR A 31 -31.92 74.20 8.44
CA THR A 31 -31.04 73.29 7.66
C THR A 31 -29.85 72.80 8.49
N TRP A 32 -29.36 73.60 9.40
CA TRP A 32 -28.24 73.19 10.32
C TRP A 32 -28.74 72.19 11.34
N GLN A 33 -29.95 72.35 11.87
CA GLN A 33 -30.56 71.43 12.84
C GLN A 33 -31.02 70.10 12.18
N ALA A 34 -31.43 70.14 10.90
CA ALA A 34 -31.75 68.98 10.10
C ALA A 34 -30.48 68.18 9.69
N ASN A 35 -29.33 68.87 9.54
CA ASN A 35 -28.07 68.24 9.16
C ASN A 35 -27.32 67.64 10.38
N THR A 36 -27.55 68.17 11.60
CA THR A 36 -26.98 67.55 12.85
C THR A 36 -27.76 66.35 13.30
N SER A 37 -29.04 66.19 12.95
CA SER A 37 -29.82 64.97 13.20
C SER A 37 -29.52 63.80 12.23
N ARG A 38 -28.73 64.06 11.16
CA ARG A 38 -28.40 63.06 10.12
C ARG A 38 -27.04 62.40 10.34
N ALA A 39 -26.32 62.78 11.41
CA ALA A 39 -25.00 62.25 11.76
C ALA A 39 -25.01 61.28 12.95
N ALA A 40 -26.15 60.78 13.39
CA ALA A 40 -26.16 59.50 14.09
C ALA A 40 -25.99 58.39 13.05
N ALA A 41 -24.74 58.12 12.64
CA ALA A 41 -24.43 56.96 11.78
C ALA A 41 -24.99 55.73 12.50
N SER A 42 -26.05 55.17 11.93
CA SER A 42 -26.50 53.83 12.27
C SER A 42 -25.30 52.93 12.19
N GLU A 43 -24.85 52.43 13.32
CA GLU A 43 -23.77 51.42 13.39
C GLU A 43 -24.16 50.31 12.39
N PRO A 44 -23.31 50.01 11.38
CA PRO A 44 -23.70 49.04 10.36
C PRO A 44 -24.15 47.77 11.05
N ALA A 45 -25.37 47.32 10.81
CA ALA A 45 -25.91 46.10 11.41
C ALA A 45 -24.89 44.97 11.26
N ALA A 46 -24.46 44.37 12.38
CA ALA A 46 -23.43 43.35 12.40
C ALA A 46 -23.84 42.22 11.45
N ARG A 47 -23.06 42.01 10.38
CA ARG A 47 -23.34 40.98 9.37
C ARG A 47 -23.21 39.59 10.00
N PRO A 48 -24.14 38.67 9.71
CA PRO A 48 -24.00 37.29 10.18
C PRO A 48 -22.79 36.62 9.51
N ALA A 49 -21.90 36.03 10.30
CA ALA A 49 -20.77 35.27 9.81
C ALA A 49 -20.81 33.87 10.41
N ARG A 50 -20.72 32.84 9.58
CA ARG A 50 -20.54 31.45 10.09
C ARG A 50 -19.16 31.37 10.69
N VAL A 51 -19.09 30.84 11.90
CA VAL A 51 -17.83 30.65 12.63
C VAL A 51 -17.67 29.23 13.10
N MET A 52 -16.42 28.82 13.30
CA MET A 52 -16.09 27.58 14.00
C MET A 52 -15.07 27.89 15.09
N THR A 53 -15.08 27.09 16.16
CA THR A 53 -14.06 27.15 17.19
C THR A 53 -12.89 26.27 16.76
N ILE A 54 -11.70 26.80 16.87
CA ILE A 54 -10.45 26.05 16.63
C ILE A 54 -10.28 25.02 17.73
N ALA A 55 -10.04 23.78 17.34
CA ALA A 55 -9.63 22.70 18.21
C ALA A 55 -8.37 22.06 17.64
N TYR A 56 -7.28 22.18 18.40
CA TYR A 56 -6.04 21.49 18.06
C TYR A 56 -6.11 20.04 18.51
N HIS A 57 -5.65 19.17 17.67
CA HIS A 57 -5.51 17.75 17.99
C HIS A 57 -4.18 17.22 17.50
N ASP A 58 -3.66 16.24 18.21
CA ASP A 58 -2.45 15.56 17.81
C ASP A 58 -2.77 14.60 16.65
N THR A 59 -2.17 14.86 15.52
CA THR A 59 -2.28 14.00 14.36
C THR A 59 -0.96 13.27 14.13
N THR A 60 -1.02 11.96 14.06
CA THR A 60 0.12 11.15 13.63
C THR A 60 0.33 11.38 12.13
N ARG A 61 1.53 11.73 11.74
CA ARG A 61 1.88 11.73 10.31
C ARG A 61 1.88 10.29 9.82
N SER A 62 1.05 9.98 8.84
CA SER A 62 1.12 8.70 8.15
C SER A 62 1.87 8.86 6.84
N LEU A 63 2.75 7.93 6.56
CA LEU A 63 3.34 7.76 5.23
C LEU A 63 2.46 6.77 4.48
N VAL A 64 1.92 7.21 3.35
CA VAL A 64 1.04 6.41 2.50
C VAL A 64 1.79 6.01 1.26
N MET A 65 1.78 4.72 0.92
CA MET A 65 2.42 4.15 -0.27
C MET A 65 1.52 3.11 -0.92
N ALA A 66 1.48 3.10 -2.24
CA ALA A 66 0.84 2.02 -2.98
C ALA A 66 1.77 0.80 -3.05
N GLY A 67 1.19 -0.38 -2.95
CA GLY A 67 1.87 -1.66 -3.06
C GLY A 67 1.04 -2.68 -3.82
N THR A 68 1.63 -3.82 -4.09
CA THR A 68 0.98 -4.94 -4.77
C THR A 68 1.06 -6.19 -3.91
N VAL A 69 -0.04 -6.93 -3.81
CA VAL A 69 -0.09 -8.22 -3.12
C VAL A 69 0.69 -9.25 -3.93
N VAL A 70 1.70 -9.83 -3.30
CA VAL A 70 2.56 -10.87 -3.89
C VAL A 70 2.62 -12.09 -2.98
N PRO A 71 2.90 -13.27 -3.51
CA PRO A 71 3.16 -14.42 -2.66
C PRO A 71 4.52 -14.24 -1.98
N ARG A 72 4.67 -14.73 -0.78
CA ARG A 72 5.98 -14.80 -0.12
C ARG A 72 6.93 -15.75 -0.84
N ILE A 73 6.39 -16.92 -1.26
CA ILE A 73 7.14 -17.96 -1.95
C ILE A 73 6.45 -18.26 -3.28
N GLU A 74 7.22 -18.22 -4.34
CA GLU A 74 6.82 -18.63 -5.67
C GLU A 74 7.86 -19.59 -6.23
N SER A 75 7.46 -20.84 -6.52
CA SER A 75 8.32 -21.90 -7.02
C SER A 75 8.16 -22.07 -8.52
N THR A 76 9.27 -22.16 -9.24
CA THR A 76 9.27 -22.59 -10.65
C THR A 76 9.57 -24.09 -10.69
N LEU A 77 8.57 -24.87 -11.05
CA LEU A 77 8.66 -26.34 -11.09
C LEU A 77 9.05 -26.81 -12.50
N GLY A 78 9.98 -27.74 -12.58
CA GLY A 78 10.48 -28.32 -13.80
C GLY A 78 10.90 -29.77 -13.60
N PHE A 79 10.98 -30.52 -14.73
CA PHE A 79 11.39 -31.90 -14.69
C PHE A 79 12.88 -32.05 -14.36
N ARG A 80 13.21 -33.13 -13.60
CA ARG A 80 14.58 -33.50 -13.25
C ARG A 80 15.27 -34.35 -14.31
N VAL A 81 14.52 -34.74 -15.35
CA VAL A 81 14.96 -35.50 -16.52
C VAL A 81 14.40 -34.87 -17.79
N SER A 82 14.99 -35.14 -18.93
CA SER A 82 14.52 -34.63 -20.21
C SER A 82 13.47 -35.55 -20.85
N GLY A 83 12.57 -35.00 -21.65
CA GLY A 83 11.58 -35.80 -22.36
C GLY A 83 10.49 -34.95 -23.00
N LYS A 84 9.58 -35.61 -23.73
CA LYS A 84 8.41 -34.97 -24.34
C LYS A 84 7.23 -34.99 -23.37
N ILE A 85 6.58 -33.82 -23.18
CA ILE A 85 5.36 -33.75 -22.36
C ILE A 85 4.23 -34.46 -23.07
N VAL A 86 3.65 -35.45 -22.41
CA VAL A 86 2.48 -36.23 -22.92
C VAL A 86 1.20 -35.78 -22.23
N LYS A 87 1.29 -35.24 -21.03
CA LYS A 87 0.12 -34.81 -20.26
C LYS A 87 0.45 -33.58 -19.41
N ARG A 88 -0.51 -32.63 -19.32
CA ARG A 88 -0.54 -31.54 -18.39
C ARG A 88 -1.91 -31.53 -17.69
N ALA A 89 -1.91 -31.56 -16.37
CA ALA A 89 -3.11 -31.71 -15.55
C ALA A 89 -3.62 -30.40 -14.96
N VAL A 90 -2.89 -29.28 -15.16
CA VAL A 90 -3.19 -27.98 -14.55
C VAL A 90 -3.09 -26.86 -15.58
N ASP A 91 -3.88 -25.81 -15.38
CA ASP A 91 -3.87 -24.56 -16.14
C ASP A 91 -3.56 -23.37 -15.22
N VAL A 92 -3.32 -22.19 -15.82
CA VAL A 92 -3.16 -20.93 -15.05
C VAL A 92 -4.44 -20.68 -14.24
N GLY A 93 -4.28 -20.35 -12.95
CA GLY A 93 -5.36 -20.17 -12.01
C GLY A 93 -5.82 -21.46 -11.30
N SER A 94 -5.31 -22.64 -11.70
CA SER A 94 -5.63 -23.89 -11.00
C SER A 94 -5.04 -23.89 -9.59
N THR A 95 -5.84 -24.27 -8.61
CA THR A 95 -5.35 -24.58 -7.25
C THR A 95 -4.76 -25.98 -7.22
N VAL A 96 -3.58 -26.13 -6.67
CA VAL A 96 -2.85 -27.41 -6.54
C VAL A 96 -2.56 -27.71 -5.07
N LYS A 97 -2.48 -29.00 -4.75
CA LYS A 97 -2.07 -29.50 -3.44
C LYS A 97 -0.69 -30.13 -3.53
N ALA A 98 0.05 -30.12 -2.43
CA ALA A 98 1.32 -30.82 -2.33
C ALA A 98 1.19 -32.27 -2.75
N GLY A 99 2.10 -32.76 -3.63
CA GLY A 99 2.06 -34.09 -4.21
C GLY A 99 1.09 -34.28 -5.39
N GLN A 100 0.31 -33.27 -5.76
CA GLN A 100 -0.59 -33.36 -6.92
C GLN A 100 0.20 -33.37 -8.24
N LEU A 101 -0.18 -34.28 -9.16
CA LEU A 101 0.42 -34.34 -10.50
C LEU A 101 0.11 -33.05 -11.30
N ILE A 102 1.17 -32.44 -11.82
CA ILE A 102 1.13 -31.23 -12.66
C ILE A 102 1.29 -31.58 -14.13
N ALA A 103 2.31 -32.37 -14.45
CA ALA A 103 2.61 -32.77 -15.83
C ALA A 103 3.36 -34.11 -15.85
N GLU A 104 3.35 -34.79 -17.00
CA GLU A 104 3.99 -36.10 -17.23
C GLU A 104 4.78 -36.03 -18.53
N LEU A 105 6.01 -36.53 -18.52
CA LEU A 105 6.81 -36.83 -19.69
C LEU A 105 6.47 -38.23 -20.22
N ASP A 106 6.82 -38.51 -21.48
CA ASP A 106 6.76 -39.84 -22.04
C ASP A 106 7.70 -40.78 -21.23
N PRO A 107 7.16 -41.78 -20.50
CA PRO A 107 7.96 -42.65 -19.64
C PRO A 107 8.51 -43.88 -20.37
N ALA A 108 8.26 -44.06 -21.67
CA ALA A 108 8.54 -45.33 -22.37
C ALA A 108 10.02 -45.74 -22.26
N ASP A 109 10.94 -44.84 -22.57
CA ASP A 109 12.39 -45.12 -22.50
C ASP A 109 12.87 -45.35 -21.05
N TYR A 110 12.31 -44.63 -20.10
CA TYR A 110 12.63 -44.79 -18.67
C TYR A 110 12.13 -46.12 -18.13
N ARG A 111 10.94 -46.60 -18.55
CA ARG A 111 10.43 -47.91 -18.19
C ARG A 111 11.32 -49.04 -18.75
N LEU A 112 11.77 -48.93 -19.99
CA LEU A 112 12.73 -49.87 -20.57
C LEU A 112 14.05 -49.88 -19.83
N ALA A 113 14.53 -48.71 -19.36
CA ALA A 113 15.76 -48.63 -18.55
C ALA A 113 15.59 -49.35 -17.19
N VAL A 114 14.46 -49.24 -16.52
CA VAL A 114 14.12 -49.96 -15.30
C VAL A 114 14.07 -51.49 -15.56
N ASP A 115 13.41 -51.92 -16.62
CA ASP A 115 13.30 -53.34 -16.98
C ASP A 115 14.71 -53.96 -17.25
N ASN A 116 15.54 -53.26 -17.99
CA ASN A 116 16.92 -53.66 -18.25
C ASN A 116 17.76 -53.74 -16.96
N ALA A 117 17.65 -52.76 -16.05
CA ALA A 117 18.36 -52.76 -14.78
C ALA A 117 17.87 -53.91 -13.86
N ARG A 118 16.56 -54.18 -13.89
CA ARG A 118 15.97 -55.30 -13.11
C ARG A 118 16.46 -56.65 -13.63
N ALA A 119 16.56 -56.86 -14.95
CA ALA A 119 17.12 -58.05 -15.55
C ALA A 119 18.59 -58.25 -15.21
N ALA A 120 19.38 -57.16 -15.19
CA ALA A 120 20.79 -57.16 -14.80
C ALA A 120 20.96 -57.56 -13.31
N LEU A 121 20.11 -57.05 -12.42
CA LEU A 121 20.10 -57.44 -10.99
C LEU A 121 19.79 -58.92 -10.85
N ALA A 122 18.74 -59.45 -11.50
CA ALA A 122 18.38 -60.85 -11.43
C ALA A 122 19.53 -61.80 -11.92
N SER A 123 20.26 -61.38 -12.96
CA SER A 123 21.47 -62.08 -13.42
C SER A 123 22.57 -62.06 -12.38
N ALA A 124 22.88 -60.91 -11.76
CA ALA A 124 23.90 -60.79 -10.75
C ALA A 124 23.57 -61.59 -9.46
N GLU A 125 22.30 -61.61 -9.05
CA GLU A 125 21.80 -62.43 -7.92
C GLU A 125 21.99 -63.91 -8.21
N SER A 126 21.69 -64.37 -9.42
CA SER A 126 21.89 -65.78 -9.84
C SER A 126 23.36 -66.17 -9.81
N ASP A 127 24.26 -65.29 -10.27
CA ASP A 127 25.71 -65.51 -10.21
C ASP A 127 26.23 -65.55 -8.78
N TYR A 128 25.75 -64.65 -7.93
CA TYR A 128 26.07 -64.64 -6.51
C TYR A 128 25.59 -65.92 -5.79
N ALA A 129 24.35 -66.34 -6.03
CA ALA A 129 23.78 -67.54 -5.47
C ALA A 129 24.62 -68.78 -5.80
N ARG A 130 25.08 -68.89 -7.05
CA ARG A 130 25.98 -69.94 -7.50
C ARG A 130 27.35 -69.88 -6.81
N ALA A 131 28.01 -68.74 -6.84
CA ALA A 131 29.32 -68.54 -6.23
C ALA A 131 29.28 -68.76 -4.69
N LYS A 132 28.25 -68.31 -4.02
CA LYS A 132 27.99 -68.54 -2.60
C LYS A 132 27.79 -70.07 -2.29
N ALA A 133 26.99 -70.76 -3.05
CA ALA A 133 26.77 -72.18 -2.92
C ALA A 133 28.08 -73.00 -3.12
N ASP A 134 28.90 -72.58 -4.12
CA ASP A 134 30.22 -73.22 -4.34
C ASP A 134 31.18 -72.93 -3.17
N TYR A 135 31.22 -71.77 -2.61
CA TYR A 135 32.00 -71.47 -1.42
C TYR A 135 31.52 -72.23 -0.21
N GLU A 136 30.20 -72.30 0.05
CA GLU A 136 29.63 -73.04 1.20
C GLU A 136 29.90 -74.58 1.09
N ARG A 137 29.75 -75.16 -0.10
CA ARG A 137 30.06 -76.54 -0.37
C ARG A 137 31.54 -76.87 -0.10
N TYR A 138 32.45 -75.98 -0.53
CA TYR A 138 33.88 -76.14 -0.34
C TYR A 138 34.27 -75.98 1.13
N MET A 139 33.62 -75.01 1.83
CA MET A 139 33.77 -74.87 3.30
C MET A 139 33.37 -76.11 4.07
N ALA A 140 32.34 -76.88 3.64
CA ALA A 140 31.94 -78.12 4.29
C ALA A 140 33.00 -79.25 4.18
N LEU A 141 33.95 -79.13 3.28
CA LEU A 141 35.11 -80.06 3.16
C LEU A 141 36.22 -79.70 4.14
N ARG A 142 36.12 -78.67 4.94
CA ARG A 142 37.13 -78.30 5.96
C ARG A 142 37.41 -79.45 6.93
N GLY A 143 38.67 -79.91 7.00
CA GLY A 143 39.08 -81.04 7.79
C GLY A 143 39.22 -82.35 7.02
N SER A 144 38.89 -82.38 5.71
CA SER A 144 39.16 -83.54 4.84
C SER A 144 40.54 -83.41 4.15
N ALA A 145 41.07 -84.51 3.68
CA ALA A 145 42.34 -84.55 2.92
C ALA A 145 42.29 -83.78 1.58
N ALA A 146 41.10 -83.50 1.08
CA ALA A 146 40.88 -82.73 -0.16
C ALA A 146 40.81 -81.22 0.04
N PHE A 147 40.92 -80.71 1.26
CA PHE A 147 40.82 -79.30 1.56
C PHE A 147 42.13 -78.55 1.28
N MET A 148 42.08 -77.55 0.42
CA MET A 148 43.22 -76.67 0.10
C MET A 148 42.84 -75.16 0.47
N PRO A 149 43.54 -74.52 1.39
CA PRO A 149 43.25 -73.17 1.84
C PRO A 149 43.18 -72.16 0.66
N GLN A 150 44.09 -72.23 -0.28
CA GLN A 150 44.16 -71.37 -1.44
C GLN A 150 42.87 -71.45 -2.33
N THR A 151 42.30 -72.63 -2.45
CA THR A 151 41.05 -72.88 -3.16
C THR A 151 39.89 -72.26 -2.43
N LEU A 152 39.88 -72.28 -1.10
CA LEU A 152 38.88 -71.62 -0.30
C LEU A 152 38.91 -70.10 -0.51
N ASP A 153 40.13 -69.48 -0.43
CA ASP A 153 40.35 -68.07 -0.59
C ASP A 153 39.85 -67.61 -2.01
N THR A 154 40.10 -68.41 -3.05
CA THR A 154 39.66 -68.16 -4.39
C THR A 154 38.14 -68.18 -4.49
N ARG A 155 37.45 -69.15 -3.85
CA ARG A 155 35.97 -69.23 -3.88
C ARG A 155 35.33 -68.16 -3.03
N GLN A 156 35.95 -67.77 -1.91
CA GLN A 156 35.52 -66.65 -1.11
C GLN A 156 35.63 -65.34 -1.88
N ALA A 157 36.77 -65.10 -2.56
CA ALA A 157 36.95 -63.96 -3.40
C ALA A 157 35.92 -63.90 -4.54
N ALA A 158 35.61 -65.03 -5.20
CA ALA A 158 34.59 -65.13 -6.23
C ALA A 158 33.19 -64.77 -5.69
N ALA A 159 32.82 -65.30 -4.51
CA ALA A 159 31.54 -64.99 -3.88
C ALA A 159 31.46 -63.50 -3.47
N SER A 160 32.54 -62.94 -2.92
CA SER A 160 32.62 -61.51 -2.58
C SER A 160 32.50 -60.64 -3.82
N THR A 161 33.18 -60.99 -4.92
CA THR A 161 33.08 -60.26 -6.20
C THR A 161 31.66 -60.33 -6.78
N ALA A 162 31.03 -61.50 -6.74
CA ALA A 162 29.64 -61.65 -7.20
C ALA A 162 28.67 -60.85 -6.32
N HIS A 163 28.89 -60.78 -4.99
CA HIS A 163 28.10 -59.94 -4.09
C HIS A 163 28.22 -58.47 -4.44
N ALA A 164 29.45 -57.99 -4.66
CA ALA A 164 29.67 -56.59 -5.07
C ALA A 164 28.96 -56.23 -6.39
N ARG A 165 28.82 -57.24 -7.32
CA ARG A 165 28.03 -57.02 -8.55
C ARG A 165 26.53 -56.90 -8.27
N VAL A 166 25.97 -57.60 -7.30
CA VAL A 166 24.59 -57.45 -6.85
C VAL A 166 24.37 -56.05 -6.29
N GLU A 167 25.26 -55.59 -5.41
CA GLU A 167 25.17 -54.25 -4.86
C GLU A 167 25.21 -53.17 -5.96
N GLN A 168 26.11 -53.35 -6.93
CA GLN A 168 26.20 -52.45 -8.10
C GLN A 168 24.89 -52.45 -8.93
N ALA A 169 24.35 -53.63 -9.25
CA ALA A 169 23.13 -53.77 -10.03
C ALA A 169 21.91 -53.23 -9.27
N THR A 170 21.86 -53.42 -7.94
CA THR A 170 20.82 -52.82 -7.07
C THR A 170 20.85 -51.28 -7.14
N SER A 171 22.07 -50.70 -7.07
CA SER A 171 22.22 -49.22 -7.20
C SER A 171 21.82 -48.69 -8.57
N GLN A 172 22.12 -49.49 -9.62
CA GLN A 172 21.70 -49.12 -11.01
C GLN A 172 20.18 -49.18 -11.17
N LEU A 173 19.51 -50.20 -10.60
CA LEU A 173 18.06 -50.29 -10.62
C LEU A 173 17.40 -49.10 -9.87
N ALA A 174 17.88 -48.80 -8.66
CA ALA A 174 17.39 -47.65 -7.90
C ALA A 174 17.54 -46.32 -8.67
N SER A 175 18.67 -46.15 -9.39
CA SER A 175 18.88 -44.97 -10.25
C SER A 175 17.87 -44.91 -11.41
N ALA A 176 17.61 -46.03 -12.06
CA ALA A 176 16.63 -46.11 -13.16
C ALA A 176 15.19 -45.83 -12.67
N GLU A 177 14.82 -46.39 -11.52
CA GLU A 177 13.51 -46.16 -10.89
C GLU A 177 13.33 -44.68 -10.48
N ASN A 178 14.36 -44.03 -9.93
CA ASN A 178 14.32 -42.60 -9.64
C ASN A 178 14.13 -41.79 -10.91
N ASN A 179 14.85 -42.12 -12.00
CA ASN A 179 14.69 -41.40 -13.28
C ASN A 179 13.28 -41.59 -13.87
N LEU A 180 12.69 -42.75 -13.72
CA LEU A 180 11.30 -42.99 -14.10
C LEU A 180 10.34 -42.15 -13.23
N ALA A 181 10.52 -42.11 -11.94
CA ALA A 181 9.70 -41.29 -11.05
C ALA A 181 9.82 -39.78 -11.40
N TYR A 182 10.99 -39.34 -11.85
CA TYR A 182 11.19 -37.93 -12.27
C TYR A 182 10.53 -37.59 -13.61
N THR A 183 9.91 -38.52 -14.30
CA THR A 183 9.04 -38.24 -15.46
C THR A 183 7.69 -37.67 -15.06
N GLU A 184 7.32 -37.78 -13.80
CA GLU A 184 6.13 -37.14 -13.23
C GLU A 184 6.53 -35.89 -12.48
N LEU A 185 5.91 -34.75 -12.82
CA LEU A 185 6.11 -33.49 -12.12
C LEU A 185 4.97 -33.27 -11.14
N HIS A 186 5.29 -33.21 -9.86
CA HIS A 186 4.34 -32.99 -8.78
C HIS A 186 4.53 -31.61 -8.16
N ALA A 187 3.45 -31.04 -7.58
CA ALA A 187 3.52 -29.84 -6.77
C ALA A 187 4.30 -30.10 -5.49
N ASP A 188 5.20 -29.19 -5.13
CA ASP A 188 6.01 -29.24 -3.90
C ASP A 188 5.23 -28.72 -2.68
N ALA A 189 4.22 -27.87 -2.89
CA ALA A 189 3.39 -27.26 -1.84
C ALA A 189 1.98 -26.97 -2.35
N ASP A 190 1.09 -26.67 -1.43
CA ASP A 190 -0.23 -26.09 -1.73
C ASP A 190 -0.09 -24.69 -2.32
N GLY A 191 -0.87 -24.39 -3.37
CA GLY A 191 -0.77 -23.08 -4.01
C GLY A 191 -1.66 -22.93 -5.25
N VAL A 192 -1.40 -21.86 -5.99
CA VAL A 192 -2.08 -21.54 -7.24
C VAL A 192 -1.06 -21.41 -8.37
N VAL A 193 -1.39 -21.99 -9.53
CA VAL A 193 -0.56 -21.88 -10.74
C VAL A 193 -0.66 -20.45 -11.28
N THR A 194 0.45 -19.71 -11.26
CA THR A 194 0.52 -18.32 -11.77
C THR A 194 0.95 -18.24 -13.21
N GLN A 195 1.72 -19.22 -13.67
CA GLN A 195 2.21 -19.27 -15.05
C GLN A 195 2.42 -20.70 -15.52
N VAL A 196 2.11 -20.95 -16.78
CA VAL A 196 2.45 -22.18 -17.52
C VAL A 196 3.37 -21.76 -18.66
N THR A 197 4.55 -22.40 -18.77
CA THR A 197 5.58 -22.08 -19.77
C THR A 197 5.81 -23.20 -20.78
N ALA A 198 5.18 -24.35 -20.58
CA ALA A 198 5.37 -25.52 -21.43
C ALA A 198 4.03 -26.20 -21.78
N GLU A 199 3.93 -26.67 -23.01
CA GLU A 199 2.70 -27.29 -23.54
C GLU A 199 2.88 -28.78 -23.87
N VAL A 200 1.77 -29.49 -23.92
CA VAL A 200 1.74 -30.91 -24.33
C VAL A 200 2.32 -31.04 -25.74
N GLY A 201 3.20 -32.03 -25.93
CA GLY A 201 3.93 -32.26 -27.17
C GLY A 201 5.30 -31.60 -27.24
N GLN A 202 5.60 -30.65 -26.35
CA GLN A 202 6.90 -29.99 -26.27
C GLN A 202 7.97 -30.90 -25.64
N VAL A 203 9.20 -30.84 -26.15
CA VAL A 203 10.35 -31.51 -25.55
C VAL A 203 11.01 -30.58 -24.57
N MET A 204 11.18 -31.05 -23.35
CA MET A 204 11.77 -30.32 -22.23
C MET A 204 13.18 -30.81 -21.94
N ALA A 205 14.08 -29.87 -21.64
CA ALA A 205 15.39 -30.19 -21.07
C ALA A 205 15.30 -30.33 -19.54
N GLN A 206 16.24 -31.04 -18.95
CA GLN A 206 16.37 -31.15 -17.50
C GLN A 206 16.53 -29.74 -16.88
N GLY A 207 15.75 -29.46 -15.81
CA GLY A 207 15.77 -28.19 -15.09
C GLY A 207 15.03 -27.04 -15.77
N GLN A 208 14.48 -27.23 -16.94
CA GLN A 208 13.66 -26.22 -17.58
C GLN A 208 12.31 -26.08 -16.86
N GLY A 209 11.92 -24.82 -16.54
CA GLY A 209 10.65 -24.54 -15.85
C GLY A 209 9.44 -24.89 -16.73
N VAL A 210 8.45 -25.53 -16.14
CA VAL A 210 7.18 -25.93 -16.77
C VAL A 210 6.02 -25.09 -16.28
N VAL A 211 5.92 -24.94 -14.96
CA VAL A 211 4.90 -24.13 -14.31
C VAL A 211 5.50 -23.32 -13.18
N ARG A 212 4.82 -22.21 -12.84
CA ARG A 212 5.11 -21.43 -11.65
C ARG A 212 3.94 -21.55 -10.68
N VAL A 213 4.23 -21.91 -9.45
CA VAL A 213 3.25 -22.10 -8.39
C VAL A 213 3.53 -21.10 -7.27
N ALA A 214 2.53 -20.28 -6.96
CA ALA A 214 2.56 -19.33 -5.85
C ALA A 214 1.84 -19.92 -4.64
N ARG A 215 2.50 -19.89 -3.48
CA ARG A 215 1.86 -20.25 -2.22
C ARG A 215 0.92 -19.13 -1.78
N THR A 216 -0.27 -19.51 -1.34
CA THR A 216 -1.32 -18.57 -0.92
C THR A 216 -1.51 -18.51 0.59
N ASP A 217 -0.80 -19.35 1.33
CA ASP A 217 -0.81 -19.38 2.80
C ASP A 217 -0.08 -18.18 3.44
N GLU A 218 0.92 -17.63 2.75
CA GLU A 218 1.66 -16.47 3.20
C GLU A 218 1.74 -15.42 2.09
N LEU A 219 0.99 -14.33 2.28
CA LEU A 219 0.95 -13.21 1.34
C LEU A 219 1.71 -12.01 1.90
N GLU A 220 2.29 -11.24 1.02
CA GLU A 220 3.04 -10.02 1.32
C GLU A 220 2.55 -8.88 0.45
N ILE A 221 2.78 -7.65 0.91
CA ILE A 221 2.59 -6.46 0.12
C ILE A 221 3.97 -5.92 -0.25
N LEU A 222 4.24 -5.91 -1.55
CA LEU A 222 5.46 -5.35 -2.12
C LEU A 222 5.27 -3.87 -2.39
N VAL A 223 6.10 -3.03 -1.78
CA VAL A 223 6.09 -1.57 -1.90
C VAL A 223 7.44 -1.07 -2.39
N GLY A 224 7.44 -0.16 -3.35
CA GLY A 224 8.65 0.55 -3.76
C GLY A 224 8.89 1.79 -2.89
N VAL A 225 9.90 1.78 -2.05
CA VAL A 225 10.23 2.90 -1.15
C VAL A 225 11.23 3.84 -1.83
N PRO A 226 10.90 5.12 -2.08
CA PRO A 226 11.86 6.09 -2.60
C PRO A 226 13.02 6.33 -1.61
N GLU A 227 14.21 6.63 -2.12
CA GLU A 227 15.43 6.81 -1.31
C GLU A 227 15.26 7.80 -0.16
N HIS A 228 14.64 8.96 -0.41
CA HIS A 228 14.44 9.98 0.59
C HIS A 228 13.49 9.58 1.74
N ARG A 229 12.83 8.42 1.65
CA ARG A 229 11.92 7.87 2.66
C ARG A 229 12.41 6.59 3.33
N LEU A 230 13.63 6.13 2.97
CA LEU A 230 14.20 4.89 3.53
C LEU A 230 14.31 4.90 5.05
N SER A 231 14.72 6.02 5.64
CA SER A 231 14.84 6.13 7.10
C SER A 231 13.49 5.96 7.79
N GLU A 232 12.42 6.46 7.20
CA GLU A 232 11.06 6.34 7.72
C GLU A 232 10.56 4.90 7.60
N ALA A 233 10.77 4.27 6.45
CA ALA A 233 10.38 2.89 6.21
C ALA A 233 11.13 1.89 7.12
N ARG A 234 12.40 2.13 7.44
CA ARG A 234 13.17 1.28 8.37
C ARG A 234 12.62 1.28 9.79
N HIS A 235 12.01 2.36 10.25
CA HIS A 235 11.43 2.48 11.58
C HIS A 235 9.96 2.05 11.63
N ALA A 236 9.34 1.81 10.48
CA ALA A 236 7.97 1.36 10.38
C ALA A 236 7.90 -0.17 10.51
N SER A 237 7.95 -0.69 11.74
CA SER A 237 7.81 -2.13 12.00
C SER A 237 6.42 -2.65 11.69
N GLU A 238 5.41 -1.81 11.81
CA GLU A 238 3.99 -2.12 11.61
C GLU A 238 3.36 -1.11 10.65
N ALA A 239 2.52 -1.60 9.76
CA ALA A 239 1.76 -0.81 8.81
C ALA A 239 0.31 -1.25 8.82
N SER A 240 -0.60 -0.30 8.68
CA SER A 240 -1.99 -0.59 8.31
C SER A 240 -2.10 -0.57 6.79
N PHE A 241 -2.87 -1.49 6.22
CA PHE A 241 -3.16 -1.47 4.79
C PHE A 241 -4.65 -1.63 4.50
N GLU A 242 -5.04 -1.11 3.37
CA GLU A 242 -6.37 -1.27 2.77
C GLU A 242 -6.22 -1.77 1.33
N LEU A 243 -7.15 -2.61 0.89
CA LEU A 243 -7.22 -3.04 -0.49
C LEU A 243 -8.09 -2.08 -1.30
N TRP A 244 -7.73 -1.80 -2.54
CA TRP A 244 -8.59 -0.99 -3.41
C TRP A 244 -9.97 -1.60 -3.66
N SER A 245 -10.08 -2.91 -3.54
CA SER A 245 -11.35 -3.64 -3.60
C SER A 245 -12.20 -3.50 -2.33
N ASP A 246 -11.59 -3.08 -1.19
CA ASP A 246 -12.24 -2.92 0.09
C ASP A 246 -11.61 -1.76 0.89
N PRO A 247 -11.92 -0.50 0.52
CA PRO A 247 -11.30 0.68 1.11
C PRO A 247 -11.80 1.01 2.52
N ASN A 248 -12.85 0.33 3.01
CA ASN A 248 -13.43 0.60 4.32
C ASN A 248 -12.86 -0.26 5.45
N HIS A 249 -12.08 -1.29 5.11
CA HIS A 249 -11.46 -2.17 6.09
C HIS A 249 -9.95 -1.99 6.11
N HIS A 250 -9.41 -1.86 7.32
CA HIS A 250 -7.98 -1.74 7.56
C HIS A 250 -7.45 -3.04 8.14
N TYR A 251 -6.37 -3.53 7.56
CA TYR A 251 -5.68 -4.75 7.95
C TYR A 251 -4.27 -4.41 8.40
N THR A 252 -3.63 -5.30 9.13
CA THR A 252 -2.28 -5.11 9.66
C THR A 252 -1.25 -5.90 8.86
N ALA A 253 -0.12 -5.27 8.59
CA ALA A 253 1.04 -5.91 7.98
C ALA A 253 2.33 -5.48 8.71
N HIS A 254 3.33 -6.38 8.77
CA HIS A 254 4.62 -6.11 9.40
C HIS A 254 5.73 -6.06 8.35
N LEU A 255 6.64 -5.11 8.50
CA LEU A 255 7.84 -5.05 7.66
C LEU A 255 8.70 -6.27 7.93
N ARG A 256 8.82 -7.17 6.94
CA ARG A 256 9.68 -8.35 7.00
C ARG A 256 11.05 -8.08 6.38
N GLU A 257 11.05 -7.38 5.27
CA GLU A 257 12.25 -7.18 4.47
C GLU A 257 12.26 -5.81 3.81
N LEU A 258 13.40 -5.13 3.89
CA LEU A 258 13.70 -3.93 3.11
C LEU A 258 14.98 -4.19 2.33
N SER A 259 14.89 -4.20 1.01
CA SER A 259 16.04 -4.46 0.15
C SER A 259 17.17 -3.46 0.44
N PRO A 260 18.43 -3.91 0.53
CA PRO A 260 19.58 -3.03 0.70
C PRO A 260 19.94 -2.26 -0.56
N SER A 261 19.42 -2.65 -1.72
CA SER A 261 19.68 -2.03 -3.03
C SER A 261 18.40 -1.57 -3.71
N ALA A 262 18.48 -0.47 -4.44
CA ALA A 262 17.39 0.01 -5.27
C ALA A 262 17.21 -0.87 -6.51
N ASP A 263 15.98 -1.05 -6.93
CA ASP A 263 15.63 -1.60 -8.22
C ASP A 263 16.04 -0.59 -9.32
N PRO A 264 16.83 -0.99 -10.31
CA PRO A 264 17.36 -0.07 -11.32
C PRO A 264 16.30 0.51 -12.25
N ALA A 265 15.17 -0.18 -12.44
CA ALA A 265 14.09 0.26 -13.32
C ALA A 265 13.21 1.31 -12.64
N THR A 266 12.85 1.10 -11.37
CA THR A 266 11.93 1.98 -10.63
C THR A 266 12.67 3.02 -9.77
N ARG A 267 13.97 2.82 -9.50
CA ARG A 267 14.79 3.62 -8.57
C ARG A 267 14.21 3.68 -7.16
N THR A 268 13.50 2.63 -6.77
CA THR A 268 12.93 2.46 -5.43
C THR A 268 13.54 1.25 -4.75
N TYR A 269 13.48 1.22 -3.43
CA TYR A 269 13.93 0.10 -2.63
C TYR A 269 12.73 -0.80 -2.34
N PRO A 270 12.72 -2.06 -2.82
CA PRO A 270 11.66 -3.00 -2.51
C PRO A 270 11.55 -3.23 -1.01
N ALA A 271 10.35 -3.00 -0.45
CA ALA A 271 10.00 -3.36 0.91
C ALA A 271 8.86 -4.39 0.87
N ARG A 272 8.99 -5.46 1.66
CA ARG A 272 8.00 -6.54 1.77
C ARG A 272 7.38 -6.53 3.15
N PHE A 273 6.07 -6.38 3.17
CA PHE A 273 5.27 -6.38 4.39
C PHE A 273 4.45 -7.66 4.43
N SER A 274 4.69 -8.50 5.43
CA SER A 274 3.90 -9.72 5.64
C SER A 274 2.52 -9.36 6.17
N VAL A 275 1.48 -9.89 5.54
CA VAL A 275 0.08 -9.74 5.96
C VAL A 275 -0.16 -10.59 7.19
N VAL A 276 -0.69 -10.00 8.28
CA VAL A 276 -0.95 -10.71 9.55
C VAL A 276 -2.26 -11.49 9.46
N GLU A 277 -3.33 -10.81 9.09
CA GLU A 277 -4.64 -11.41 8.89
C GLU A 277 -5.03 -11.29 7.42
N GLN A 278 -5.17 -12.43 6.76
CA GLN A 278 -5.52 -12.45 5.35
C GLN A 278 -7.03 -12.24 5.17
N PRO A 279 -7.44 -11.16 4.47
CA PRO A 279 -8.83 -11.03 4.05
C PRO A 279 -9.26 -12.22 3.18
N PRO A 280 -10.49 -12.73 3.32
CA PRO A 280 -10.95 -13.92 2.58
C PRO A 280 -10.98 -13.74 1.07
N PHE A 281 -10.94 -12.50 0.59
CA PHE A 281 -10.97 -12.15 -0.84
C PHE A 281 -9.64 -11.59 -1.34
N ILE A 282 -8.56 -11.64 -0.54
CA ILE A 282 -7.24 -11.16 -0.98
C ILE A 282 -6.70 -12.07 -2.09
N GLY A 283 -6.28 -11.48 -3.19
CA GLY A 283 -5.73 -12.17 -4.35
C GLY A 283 -4.38 -11.62 -4.77
N LEU A 284 -3.59 -12.48 -5.41
CA LEU A 284 -2.31 -12.09 -5.99
C LEU A 284 -2.50 -10.99 -7.04
N GLY A 285 -1.61 -10.00 -7.05
CA GLY A 285 -1.67 -8.88 -7.99
C GLY A 285 -2.61 -7.74 -7.59
N MET A 286 -3.41 -7.89 -6.52
CA MET A 286 -4.26 -6.79 -6.03
C MET A 286 -3.43 -5.61 -5.57
N THR A 287 -3.97 -4.41 -5.77
CA THR A 287 -3.37 -3.17 -5.27
C THR A 287 -3.79 -2.93 -3.84
N ALA A 288 -2.81 -2.62 -3.00
CA ALA A 288 -3.00 -2.24 -1.60
C ALA A 288 -2.39 -0.86 -1.34
N THR A 289 -3.03 -0.08 -0.46
CA THR A 289 -2.51 1.17 0.07
C THR A 289 -1.99 0.94 1.48
N LEU A 290 -0.70 1.06 1.70
CA LEU A 290 -0.09 0.95 3.02
C LEU A 290 0.04 2.32 3.66
N SER A 291 -0.34 2.39 4.94
CA SER A 291 -0.19 3.54 5.81
C SER A 291 0.61 3.15 7.04
N PHE A 292 1.71 3.80 7.29
CA PHE A 292 2.48 3.59 8.52
C PHE A 292 2.75 4.90 9.25
N ALA A 293 2.70 4.81 10.59
CA ALA A 293 2.89 5.95 11.46
C ALA A 293 4.31 6.50 11.35
N ARG A 294 4.43 7.79 11.15
CA ARG A 294 5.71 8.49 11.29
C ARG A 294 5.97 8.82 12.77
N PRO A 295 7.20 8.70 13.25
CA PRO A 295 7.56 9.25 14.53
C PRO A 295 7.31 10.77 14.53
N GLY A 296 6.55 11.24 15.50
CA GLY A 296 6.24 12.66 15.71
C GLY A 296 4.74 12.95 15.61
N HIS A 297 4.24 13.58 16.65
CA HIS A 297 2.91 14.15 16.68
C HIS A 297 2.96 15.53 16.03
N GLN A 298 2.00 15.84 15.20
CA GLN A 298 1.80 17.16 14.66
C GLN A 298 0.54 17.73 15.29
N HIS A 299 0.71 18.77 16.11
CA HIS A 299 -0.39 19.50 16.72
C HIS A 299 -0.98 20.43 15.66
N VAL A 300 -2.16 20.10 15.16
CA VAL A 300 -2.80 20.84 14.08
C VAL A 300 -4.29 21.05 14.35
N ALA A 301 -4.82 22.14 13.79
CA ALA A 301 -6.25 22.39 13.76
C ALA A 301 -6.77 22.21 12.34
N GLU A 302 -7.77 21.38 12.13
CA GLU A 302 -8.41 21.20 10.82
C GLU A 302 -9.48 22.28 10.61
N VAL A 303 -9.40 22.98 9.49
CA VAL A 303 -10.34 24.02 9.09
C VAL A 303 -10.81 23.80 7.65
N PRO A 304 -12.07 24.14 7.31
CA PRO A 304 -12.55 24.10 5.92
C PRO A 304 -11.73 25.05 5.03
N LEU A 305 -11.49 24.67 3.78
CA LEU A 305 -10.81 25.55 2.81
C LEU A 305 -11.51 26.91 2.65
N SER A 306 -12.84 26.96 2.84
CA SER A 306 -13.65 28.18 2.81
C SER A 306 -13.33 29.18 3.93
N ALA A 307 -12.61 28.75 4.98
CA ALA A 307 -12.13 29.63 6.06
C ALA A 307 -10.81 30.33 5.73
N ILE A 308 -10.08 29.83 4.73
CA ILE A 308 -8.77 30.35 4.36
C ILE A 308 -8.93 31.53 3.42
N PHE A 309 -8.39 32.67 3.82
CA PHE A 309 -8.24 33.87 2.99
C PHE A 309 -6.82 33.99 2.48
N GLN A 310 -6.64 34.29 1.21
CA GLN A 310 -5.31 34.47 0.62
C GLN A 310 -4.92 35.95 0.66
N ARG A 311 -3.92 36.29 1.46
CA ARG A 311 -3.35 37.63 1.52
C ARG A 311 -2.08 37.69 0.66
N GLY A 312 -2.23 38.00 -0.63
CA GLY A 312 -1.10 37.86 -1.56
C GLY A 312 -0.69 36.41 -1.68
N THR A 313 0.53 36.05 -1.26
CA THR A 313 1.06 34.66 -1.28
C THR A 313 0.91 33.93 0.06
N ARG A 314 0.37 34.58 1.10
CA ARG A 314 0.28 34.01 2.45
C ARG A 314 -1.15 33.62 2.79
N PRO A 315 -1.37 32.41 3.30
CA PRO A 315 -2.68 32.03 3.82
C PRO A 315 -2.94 32.75 5.14
N ALA A 316 -4.16 33.21 5.34
CA ALA A 316 -4.62 33.90 6.52
C ALA A 316 -6.03 33.44 6.89
N VAL A 317 -6.47 33.68 8.13
CA VAL A 317 -7.83 33.43 8.60
C VAL A 317 -8.38 34.66 9.31
N TRP A 318 -9.70 34.80 9.27
CA TRP A 318 -10.40 35.85 10.02
C TRP A 318 -10.73 35.31 11.41
N VAL A 319 -10.01 35.81 12.42
CA VAL A 319 -10.29 35.52 13.83
C VAL A 319 -11.38 36.45 14.32
N VAL A 320 -12.40 35.89 14.95
CA VAL A 320 -13.54 36.62 15.51
C VAL A 320 -13.38 36.71 17.02
N ASP A 321 -13.25 37.90 17.53
CA ASP A 321 -13.25 38.15 18.97
C ASP A 321 -14.64 37.89 19.56
N ARG A 322 -14.70 36.98 20.56
CA ARG A 322 -15.97 36.52 21.14
C ARG A 322 -16.70 37.62 21.91
N ALA A 323 -15.97 38.60 22.50
CA ALA A 323 -16.56 39.62 23.35
C ALA A 323 -17.05 40.82 22.53
N SER A 324 -16.25 41.28 21.55
CA SER A 324 -16.53 42.49 20.76
C SER A 324 -17.25 42.17 19.45
N GLY A 325 -17.19 40.93 18.96
CA GLY A 325 -17.67 40.52 17.65
C GLY A 325 -16.84 41.08 16.49
N THR A 326 -15.63 41.64 16.74
CA THR A 326 -14.79 42.20 15.70
C THR A 326 -13.94 41.13 15.05
N VAL A 327 -13.70 41.29 13.74
CA VAL A 327 -12.82 40.35 12.97
C VAL A 327 -11.45 40.95 12.76
N THR A 328 -10.42 40.13 12.94
CA THR A 328 -9.04 40.47 12.64
C THR A 328 -8.43 39.45 11.70
N LEU A 329 -7.72 39.92 10.67
CA LEU A 329 -7.02 39.03 9.76
C LEU A 329 -5.69 38.62 10.34
N ARG A 330 -5.44 37.29 10.44
CA ARG A 330 -4.22 36.75 11.01
C ARG A 330 -3.61 35.75 10.04
N ASP A 331 -2.31 35.91 9.74
CA ASP A 331 -1.55 35.00 8.90
C ASP A 331 -1.41 33.65 9.64
N VAL A 332 -1.53 32.53 8.92
CA VAL A 332 -1.44 31.17 9.45
C VAL A 332 -0.42 30.36 8.67
N VAL A 333 0.15 29.35 9.33
CA VAL A 333 0.99 28.36 8.68
C VAL A 333 0.18 27.09 8.44
N VAL A 334 -0.03 26.76 7.18
CA VAL A 334 -0.74 25.54 6.80
C VAL A 334 0.29 24.41 6.68
N ALA A 335 0.10 23.35 7.48
CA ALA A 335 0.94 22.17 7.47
C ALA A 335 0.60 21.24 6.28
N ARG A 336 -0.68 21.16 5.91
CA ARG A 336 -1.16 20.26 4.86
C ARG A 336 -2.49 20.77 4.30
N TRP A 337 -2.62 20.66 2.99
CA TRP A 337 -3.86 20.87 2.25
C TRP A 337 -4.51 19.53 1.96
N ARG A 338 -5.84 19.42 2.11
CA ARG A 338 -6.69 18.29 1.71
C ARG A 338 -7.75 18.78 0.74
N ASP A 339 -8.56 17.88 0.21
CA ASP A 339 -9.58 18.21 -0.78
C ASP A 339 -10.61 19.26 -0.27
N ASP A 340 -11.09 19.12 0.96
CA ASP A 340 -12.09 20.02 1.56
C ASP A 340 -11.58 20.80 2.78
N THR A 341 -10.41 20.47 3.33
CA THR A 341 -9.89 21.02 4.57
C THR A 341 -8.41 21.38 4.46
N ALA A 342 -7.96 22.25 5.36
CA ALA A 342 -6.55 22.55 5.57
C ALA A 342 -6.18 22.35 7.05
N ALA A 343 -5.01 21.76 7.30
CA ALA A 343 -4.47 21.60 8.64
C ALA A 343 -3.56 22.77 8.98
N ILE A 344 -3.93 23.57 9.96
CA ILE A 344 -3.17 24.74 10.44
C ILE A 344 -2.22 24.28 11.55
N ALA A 345 -0.92 24.55 11.39
CA ALA A 345 0.12 24.25 12.38
C ALA A 345 0.31 25.39 13.40
N SER A 346 0.13 26.63 12.98
CA SER A 346 0.30 27.80 13.86
C SER A 346 -0.37 29.03 13.29
N GLY A 347 -0.52 30.08 14.13
CA GLY A 347 -1.13 31.36 13.76
C GLY A 347 -2.46 31.61 14.46
N VAL A 348 -3.11 30.56 14.98
CA VAL A 348 -4.32 30.64 15.82
C VAL A 348 -4.12 29.84 17.10
N THR A 349 -4.87 30.12 18.14
CA THR A 349 -4.81 29.40 19.40
C THR A 349 -6.06 28.52 19.60
N ASP A 350 -5.90 27.50 20.43
CA ASP A 350 -7.02 26.62 20.78
C ASP A 350 -8.16 27.41 21.43
N GLY A 351 -9.40 27.12 21.03
CA GLY A 351 -10.58 27.83 21.53
C GLY A 351 -10.91 29.16 20.80
N GLU A 352 -10.04 29.69 19.95
CA GLU A 352 -10.36 30.86 19.14
C GLU A 352 -11.43 30.55 18.08
N MET A 353 -12.25 31.57 17.76
CA MET A 353 -13.25 31.45 16.70
C MET A 353 -12.73 32.04 15.41
N ILE A 354 -12.92 31.32 14.31
CA ILE A 354 -12.59 31.80 12.96
C ILE A 354 -13.86 31.80 12.09
N ALA A 355 -13.90 32.75 11.13
CA ALA A 355 -14.96 32.77 10.13
C ALA A 355 -14.75 31.67 9.09
N THR A 356 -15.80 30.88 8.77
CA THR A 356 -15.76 29.77 7.82
C THR A 356 -16.47 30.06 6.51
N ALA A 357 -17.22 31.14 6.42
CA ALA A 357 -17.91 31.54 5.18
C ALA A 357 -17.90 33.05 4.99
N GLY A 358 -17.85 33.48 3.73
CA GLY A 358 -17.88 34.89 3.37
C GLY A 358 -16.57 35.64 3.62
N VAL A 359 -15.46 34.96 3.82
CA VAL A 359 -14.14 35.49 4.17
C VAL A 359 -13.60 36.55 3.24
N HIS A 360 -13.98 36.52 1.96
CA HIS A 360 -13.59 37.53 0.95
C HIS A 360 -14.35 38.89 1.04
N LYS A 361 -15.40 38.96 1.88
CA LYS A 361 -16.23 40.11 2.08
C LYS A 361 -16.03 40.80 3.44
N LEU A 362 -15.11 40.27 4.24
CA LEU A 362 -14.79 40.79 5.56
C LEU A 362 -13.64 41.80 5.49
N GLU A 363 -13.74 42.82 6.35
CA GLU A 363 -12.74 43.88 6.50
C GLU A 363 -12.21 43.88 7.95
N ALA A 364 -10.93 44.21 8.14
CA ALA A 364 -10.34 44.25 9.46
C ALA A 364 -11.06 45.27 10.37
N GLY A 365 -11.42 44.88 11.57
CA GLY A 365 -12.17 45.70 12.53
C GLY A 365 -13.69 45.68 12.32
N GLN A 366 -14.21 45.01 11.29
CA GLN A 366 -15.64 44.90 11.05
C GLN A 366 -16.32 44.09 12.19
N LYS A 367 -17.49 44.58 12.66
CA LYS A 367 -18.33 43.83 13.60
C LYS A 367 -19.17 42.80 12.85
N VAL A 368 -19.12 41.55 13.32
CA VAL A 368 -19.93 40.45 12.80
C VAL A 368 -20.75 39.81 13.92
N ARG A 369 -21.86 39.17 13.58
CA ARG A 369 -22.65 38.35 14.49
C ARG A 369 -22.26 36.89 14.22
N PRO A 370 -21.55 36.23 15.16
CA PRO A 370 -21.12 34.85 14.97
C PRO A 370 -22.35 33.91 14.95
N LEU A 371 -22.40 33.06 13.93
CA LEU A 371 -23.34 31.94 13.81
C LEU A 371 -22.55 30.66 13.94
N LEU A 372 -22.65 30.01 15.06
CA LEU A 372 -22.11 28.66 15.22
C LEU A 372 -22.83 27.68 14.31
N PRO A 373 -22.15 26.68 13.72
CA PRO A 373 -22.84 25.60 13.03
C PRO A 373 -23.83 25.00 14.02
N GLN A 374 -25.12 25.01 13.66
CA GLN A 374 -26.08 24.14 14.34
C GLN A 374 -25.58 22.72 14.11
N GLU A 375 -25.38 21.95 15.18
CA GLU A 375 -25.22 20.51 15.10
C GLU A 375 -26.38 19.99 14.23
N GLN A 376 -26.04 19.54 13.03
CA GLN A 376 -26.97 18.76 12.24
C GLN A 376 -27.16 17.48 13.04
N ALA A 377 -28.20 17.48 13.91
CA ALA A 377 -28.70 16.28 14.49
C ALA A 377 -28.88 15.26 13.38
N SER A 378 -28.17 14.15 13.52
CA SER A 378 -28.26 12.97 12.69
C SER A 378 -29.73 12.64 12.39
N ARG A 379 -30.08 12.69 11.12
CA ARG A 379 -31.23 11.99 10.59
C ARG A 379 -30.78 10.81 9.76
#